data_f206af0f275ac03e6f518aa11db0b917
#
_entry.id   f206af0f275ac03e6f518aa11db0b917
#
_cell.length_a   1.000
_cell.length_b   1.000
_cell.length_c   1.000
_cell.angle_alpha   90.00
_cell.angle_beta   90.00
_cell.angle_gamma   90.00
#
_symmetry.space_group_name_H-M   'P 1'
#
loop_
_entity.id
_entity.type
_entity.pdbx_description
1 polymer ?
#
loop_
_entity_poly.entity_id
_entity_poly.type
_entity_poly.pdbx_seq_one_letter_code
_entity_poly.pdbx_strand_id
1 'polypeptide(L)'
;MKSLLFCLLLFCILVGLCVFSTIRITEIVVETERLLNQAIVFHHAGNRIDATKCVNQASFCWEQHEDLFGMLIRHDAIDEVATEFAGLKAYANSDDDDDFFSASAKLVSSLHHVRDMEWPFFRNIF
;
A
#
# COMPACT_ATOMS: atom_id res chain seq x y z
N MET A 1 27.12 31.00 14.01
CA MET A 1 25.84 30.89 14.71
C MET A 1 24.66 30.85 13.74
N LYS A 2 24.53 31.78 12.79
CA LYS A 2 23.44 31.79 11.81
C LYS A 2 23.45 30.56 10.90
N SER A 3 24.62 30.08 10.48
CA SER A 3 24.75 28.86 9.66
C SER A 3 24.34 27.58 10.41
N LEU A 4 24.64 27.51 11.70
CA LEU A 4 24.30 26.37 12.53
C LEU A 4 22.77 26.27 12.76
N LEU A 5 22.14 27.44 12.96
CA LEU A 5 20.69 27.54 13.09
C LEU A 5 19.97 27.17 11.79
N PHE A 6 20.54 27.59 10.65
CA PHE A 6 20.02 27.21 9.33
C PHE A 6 20.14 25.72 9.08
N CYS A 7 21.28 25.10 9.41
CA CYS A 7 21.45 23.63 9.29
C CYS A 7 20.48 22.87 10.19
N LEU A 8 20.25 23.35 11.41
CA LEU A 8 19.29 22.75 12.33
C LEU A 8 17.87 22.84 11.79
N LEU A 9 17.48 23.99 11.24
CA LEU A 9 16.17 24.19 10.63
C LEU A 9 15.97 23.24 9.44
N LEU A 10 16.97 23.14 8.56
CA LEU A 10 16.93 22.25 7.41
C LEU A 10 16.79 20.79 7.83
N PHE A 11 17.53 20.39 8.87
CA PHE A 11 17.45 19.04 9.44
C PHE A 11 16.04 18.76 9.97
N CYS A 12 15.44 19.69 10.72
CA CYS A 12 14.08 19.53 11.23
C CYS A 12 13.04 19.40 10.10
N ILE A 13 13.21 20.15 9.01
CA ILE A 13 12.32 20.04 7.83
C ILE A 13 12.46 18.67 7.19
N LEU A 14 13.68 18.16 7.00
CA LEU A 14 13.92 16.84 6.42
C LEU A 14 13.31 15.72 7.27
N VAL A 15 13.51 15.77 8.58
CA VAL A 15 12.90 14.79 9.50
C VAL A 15 11.38 14.87 9.45
N GLY A 16 10.81 16.07 9.45
CA GLY A 16 9.37 16.28 9.33
C GLY A 16 8.79 15.69 8.05
N LEU A 17 9.46 15.88 6.91
CA LEU A 17 9.05 15.31 5.63
C LEU A 17 9.10 13.78 5.65
N CYS A 18 10.15 13.19 6.22
CA CYS A 18 10.28 11.74 6.35
C CYS A 18 9.14 11.15 7.19
N VAL A 19 8.85 11.73 8.33
CA VAL A 19 7.76 11.30 9.22
C VAL A 19 6.40 11.44 8.52
N PHE A 20 6.16 12.56 7.85
CA PHE A 20 4.94 12.78 7.08
C PHE A 20 4.75 11.72 5.98
N SER A 21 5.81 11.42 5.22
CA SER A 21 5.78 10.39 4.18
C SER A 21 5.43 9.02 4.74
N THR A 22 6.04 8.62 5.85
CA THR A 22 5.78 7.34 6.51
C THR A 22 4.32 7.24 6.95
N ILE A 23 3.76 8.28 7.54
CA ILE A 23 2.36 8.32 7.97
C ILE A 23 1.43 8.18 6.76
N ARG A 24 1.70 8.90 5.67
CA ARG A 24 0.89 8.83 4.45
C ARG A 24 0.89 7.45 3.82
N ILE A 25 2.06 6.82 3.71
CA ILE A 25 2.19 5.45 3.18
C ILE A 25 1.41 4.46 4.03
N THR A 26 1.52 4.56 5.35
CA THR A 26 0.79 3.69 6.28
C THR A 26 -0.72 3.86 6.14
N GLU A 27 -1.22 5.08 6.04
CA GLU A 27 -2.66 5.36 5.82
C GLU A 27 -3.17 4.75 4.51
N ILE A 28 -2.43 4.88 3.43
CA ILE A 28 -2.79 4.33 2.12
C ILE A 28 -2.81 2.80 2.16
N VAL A 29 -1.82 2.18 2.77
CA VAL A 29 -1.75 0.71 2.92
C VAL A 29 -2.93 0.21 3.76
N VAL A 30 -3.22 0.85 4.88
CA VAL A 30 -4.35 0.48 5.75
C VAL A 30 -5.68 0.61 5.03
N GLU A 31 -5.91 1.69 4.30
CA GLU A 31 -7.15 1.88 3.54
C GLU A 31 -7.30 0.87 2.40
N THR A 32 -6.22 0.58 1.68
CA THR A 32 -6.21 -0.44 0.63
C THR A 32 -6.51 -1.82 1.21
N GLU A 33 -5.89 -2.16 2.34
CA GLU A 33 -6.14 -3.43 3.04
C GLU A 33 -7.60 -3.54 3.53
N ARG A 34 -8.16 -2.45 4.04
CA ARG A 34 -9.56 -2.41 4.46
C ARG A 34 -10.51 -2.74 3.31
N LEU A 35 -10.28 -2.16 2.14
CA LEU A 35 -11.06 -2.42 0.93
C LEU A 35 -10.91 -3.87 0.45
N LEU A 36 -9.71 -4.42 0.52
CA LEU A 36 -9.46 -5.83 0.16
C LEU A 36 -10.16 -6.78 1.13
N ASN A 37 -10.17 -6.51 2.42
CA ASN A 37 -10.87 -7.31 3.41
C ASN A 37 -12.39 -7.26 3.18
N GLN A 38 -12.95 -6.12 2.81
CA GLN A 38 -14.35 -6.01 2.40
C GLN A 38 -14.66 -6.83 1.15
N ALA A 39 -13.75 -6.81 0.17
CA ALA A 39 -13.88 -7.61 -1.04
C ALA A 39 -13.92 -9.12 -0.73
N ILE A 40 -13.08 -9.58 0.18
CA ILE A 40 -13.06 -10.99 0.63
C ILE A 40 -14.42 -11.37 1.26
N VAL A 41 -14.96 -10.53 2.12
CA VAL A 41 -16.26 -10.75 2.75
C VAL A 41 -17.38 -10.86 1.70
N PHE A 42 -17.41 -9.93 0.73
CA PHE A 42 -18.41 -9.95 -0.33
C PHE A 42 -18.28 -11.16 -1.24
N HIS A 43 -17.07 -11.53 -1.62
CA HIS A 43 -16.81 -12.69 -2.46
C HIS A 43 -17.24 -13.99 -1.78
N HIS A 44 -16.93 -14.13 -0.51
CA HIS A 44 -17.32 -15.29 0.30
C HIS A 44 -18.84 -15.39 0.46
N ALA A 45 -19.53 -14.27 0.52
CA ALA A 45 -21.00 -14.21 0.56
C ALA A 45 -21.67 -14.46 -0.80
N GLY A 46 -20.89 -14.65 -1.86
CA GLY A 46 -21.40 -14.84 -3.22
C GLY A 46 -21.72 -13.55 -3.96
N ASN A 47 -21.45 -12.39 -3.36
CA ASN A 47 -21.67 -11.07 -3.96
C ASN A 47 -20.44 -10.61 -4.74
N ARG A 48 -20.28 -11.12 -5.95
CA ARG A 48 -19.13 -10.84 -6.80
C ARG A 48 -19.10 -9.42 -7.33
N ILE A 49 -20.26 -8.84 -7.56
CA ILE A 49 -20.36 -7.45 -8.07
C ILE A 49 -19.74 -6.49 -7.06
N ASP A 50 -20.12 -6.60 -5.80
CA ASP A 50 -19.57 -5.75 -4.73
C ASP A 50 -18.11 -6.09 -4.42
N ALA A 51 -17.73 -7.37 -4.49
CA ALA A 51 -16.33 -7.80 -4.36
C ALA A 51 -15.45 -7.17 -5.44
N THR A 52 -15.86 -7.23 -6.70
CA THR A 52 -15.16 -6.59 -7.83
C THR A 52 -15.06 -5.07 -7.65
N LYS A 53 -16.14 -4.46 -7.18
CA LYS A 53 -16.16 -3.01 -6.90
C LYS A 53 -15.15 -2.63 -5.82
N CYS A 54 -15.07 -3.38 -4.74
CA CYS A 54 -14.09 -3.16 -3.67
C CYS A 54 -12.65 -3.36 -4.16
N VAL A 55 -12.37 -4.37 -4.97
CA VAL A 55 -11.05 -4.59 -5.58
C VAL A 55 -10.66 -3.43 -6.47
N ASN A 56 -11.58 -2.95 -7.30
CA ASN A 56 -11.33 -1.81 -8.18
C ASN A 56 -11.09 -0.52 -7.39
N GLN A 57 -11.82 -0.31 -6.31
CA GLN A 57 -11.60 0.83 -5.41
C GLN A 57 -10.23 0.75 -4.72
N ALA A 58 -9.82 -0.42 -4.27
CA ALA A 58 -8.51 -0.63 -3.67
C ALA A 58 -7.38 -0.37 -4.68
N SER A 59 -7.51 -0.88 -5.89
CA SER A 59 -6.57 -0.63 -6.99
C SER A 59 -6.47 0.86 -7.32
N PHE A 60 -7.60 1.54 -7.40
CA PHE A 60 -7.65 2.97 -7.67
C PHE A 60 -6.99 3.78 -6.55
N CYS A 61 -7.25 3.44 -5.29
CA CYS A 61 -6.61 4.06 -4.14
C CYS A 61 -5.07 3.93 -4.21
N TRP A 62 -4.57 2.77 -4.58
CA TRP A 62 -3.14 2.54 -4.77
C TRP A 62 -2.59 3.34 -5.95
N GLU A 63 -3.23 3.26 -7.12
CA GLU A 63 -2.79 3.92 -8.35
C GLU A 63 -2.72 5.44 -8.23
N GLN A 64 -3.63 6.06 -7.49
CA GLN A 64 -3.61 7.50 -7.25
C GLN A 64 -2.32 7.98 -6.55
N HIS A 65 -1.64 7.09 -5.84
CA HIS A 65 -0.47 7.41 -5.04
C HIS A 65 0.82 6.80 -5.62
N GLU A 66 0.78 6.22 -6.82
CA GLU A 66 1.96 5.61 -7.44
C GLU A 66 3.12 6.59 -7.63
N ASP A 67 2.82 7.83 -7.98
CA ASP A 67 3.86 8.87 -8.12
C ASP A 67 4.57 9.13 -6.80
N LEU A 68 3.83 9.19 -5.70
CA LEU A 68 4.40 9.33 -4.36
C LEU A 68 5.26 8.11 -4.00
N PHE A 69 4.75 6.91 -4.25
CA PHE A 69 5.49 5.68 -4.00
C PHE A 69 6.75 5.57 -4.86
N GLY A 70 6.69 6.01 -6.12
CA GLY A 70 7.84 6.00 -7.04
C GLY A 70 9.01 6.85 -6.56
N MET A 71 8.74 7.88 -5.74
CA MET A 71 9.77 8.71 -5.13
C MET A 71 10.38 8.10 -3.86
N LEU A 72 9.61 7.27 -3.13
CA LEU A 72 9.93 6.85 -1.77
C LEU A 72 10.24 5.36 -1.64
N ILE A 73 9.79 4.54 -2.59
CA ILE A 73 9.83 3.08 -2.53
C ILE A 73 10.51 2.53 -3.78
N ARG A 74 11.06 1.35 -3.67
CA ARG A 74 11.69 0.64 -4.80
C ARG A 74 10.65 0.31 -5.87
N HIS A 75 11.01 0.52 -7.12
CA HIS A 75 10.13 0.25 -8.27
C HIS A 75 9.70 -1.21 -8.37
N ASP A 76 10.57 -2.16 -8.02
CA ASP A 76 10.25 -3.59 -8.02
C ASP A 76 9.10 -3.93 -7.06
N ALA A 77 9.05 -3.32 -5.89
CA ALA A 77 7.96 -3.50 -4.94
C ALA A 77 6.64 -2.92 -5.44
N ILE A 78 6.67 -1.78 -6.10
CA ILE A 78 5.50 -1.15 -6.72
C ILE A 78 4.97 -2.01 -7.87
N ASP A 79 5.86 -2.50 -8.72
CA ASP A 79 5.50 -3.37 -9.86
C ASP A 79 4.91 -4.70 -9.38
N GLU A 80 5.43 -5.25 -8.29
CA GLU A 80 4.88 -6.46 -7.66
C GLU A 80 3.43 -6.25 -7.23
N VAL A 81 3.15 -5.17 -6.51
CA VAL A 81 1.77 -4.83 -6.07
C VAL A 81 0.85 -4.63 -7.26
N ALA A 82 1.29 -3.92 -8.31
CA ALA A 82 0.51 -3.71 -9.52
C ALA A 82 0.17 -5.04 -10.23
N THR A 83 1.12 -5.94 -10.31
CA THR A 83 0.95 -7.27 -10.91
C THR A 83 -0.05 -8.11 -10.09
N GLU A 84 0.05 -8.06 -8.78
CA GLU A 84 -0.86 -8.78 -7.89
C GLU A 84 -2.29 -8.23 -7.94
N PHE A 85 -2.47 -6.92 -8.08
CA PHE A 85 -3.79 -6.34 -8.32
C PHE A 85 -4.40 -6.82 -9.64
N ALA A 86 -3.60 -6.89 -10.70
CA ALA A 86 -4.08 -7.40 -11.98
C ALA A 86 -4.55 -8.85 -11.88
N GLY A 87 -3.81 -9.71 -11.19
CA GLY A 87 -4.21 -11.09 -10.90
C GLY A 87 -5.48 -11.18 -10.06
N LEU A 88 -5.59 -10.36 -9.03
CA LEU A 88 -6.77 -10.33 -8.15
C LEU A 88 -8.03 -9.88 -8.90
N LYS A 89 -7.94 -8.89 -9.77
CA LYS A 89 -9.04 -8.45 -10.63
C LYS A 89 -9.57 -9.59 -11.52
N ALA A 90 -8.67 -10.42 -12.04
CA ALA A 90 -9.06 -11.59 -12.82
C ALA A 90 -9.85 -12.61 -11.99
N TYR A 91 -9.47 -12.84 -10.73
CA TYR A 91 -10.17 -13.76 -9.84
C TYR A 91 -11.47 -13.21 -9.24
N ALA A 92 -11.64 -11.90 -9.18
CA ALA A 92 -12.80 -11.27 -8.54
C ALA A 92 -14.14 -11.69 -9.17
N ASN A 93 -14.16 -12.00 -10.46
CA ASN A 93 -15.33 -12.49 -11.19
C ASN A 93 -15.42 -14.02 -11.26
N SER A 94 -14.44 -14.74 -10.72
CA SER A 94 -14.44 -16.19 -10.72
C SER A 94 -15.30 -16.77 -9.60
N ASP A 95 -15.68 -18.05 -9.76
CA ASP A 95 -16.40 -18.82 -8.71
C ASP A 95 -15.45 -19.41 -7.68
N ASP A 96 -14.14 -19.27 -7.88
CA ASP A 96 -13.14 -19.89 -7.02
C ASP A 96 -12.76 -18.96 -5.86
N ASP A 97 -13.37 -19.21 -4.71
CA ASP A 97 -13.08 -18.48 -3.48
C ASP A 97 -11.64 -18.71 -2.99
N ASP A 98 -11.09 -19.90 -3.19
CA ASP A 98 -9.76 -20.24 -2.73
C ASP A 98 -8.68 -19.45 -3.50
N ASP A 99 -8.80 -19.36 -4.81
CA ASP A 99 -7.90 -18.56 -5.65
C ASP A 99 -8.02 -17.07 -5.34
N PHE A 100 -9.24 -16.59 -5.17
CA PHE A 100 -9.47 -15.18 -4.79
C PHE A 100 -8.88 -14.88 -3.41
N PHE A 101 -9.11 -15.75 -2.44
CA PHE A 101 -8.57 -15.58 -1.10
C PHE A 101 -7.03 -15.62 -1.08
N SER A 102 -6.42 -16.58 -1.77
CA SER A 102 -4.98 -16.71 -1.88
C SER A 102 -4.33 -15.48 -2.54
N ALA A 103 -4.92 -14.99 -3.63
CA ALA A 103 -4.44 -13.78 -4.32
C ALA A 103 -4.57 -12.54 -3.43
N SER A 104 -5.68 -12.43 -2.68
CA SER A 104 -5.89 -11.33 -1.73
C SER A 104 -4.88 -11.37 -0.59
N ALA A 105 -4.63 -12.54 -0.02
CA ALA A 105 -3.67 -12.72 1.06
C ALA A 105 -2.23 -12.37 0.61
N LYS A 106 -1.86 -12.77 -0.59
CA LYS A 106 -0.57 -12.43 -1.19
C LYS A 106 -0.42 -10.93 -1.38
N LEU A 107 -1.45 -10.26 -1.89
CA LEU A 107 -1.45 -8.81 -2.08
C LEU A 107 -1.33 -8.06 -0.74
N VAL A 108 -2.07 -8.47 0.28
CA VAL A 108 -1.98 -7.88 1.63
C VAL A 108 -0.57 -8.05 2.19
N SER A 109 0.06 -9.21 2.01
CA SER A 109 1.44 -9.45 2.41
C SER A 109 2.41 -8.49 1.71
N SER A 110 2.25 -8.28 0.41
CA SER A 110 3.06 -7.33 -0.37
C SER A 110 2.86 -5.88 0.09
N LEU A 111 1.63 -5.49 0.43
CA LEU A 111 1.34 -4.17 0.98
C LEU A 111 2.01 -3.96 2.35
N HIS A 112 1.99 -4.97 3.21
CA HIS A 112 2.71 -4.93 4.48
C HIS A 112 4.22 -4.81 4.28
N HIS A 113 4.75 -5.49 3.28
CA HIS A 113 6.17 -5.39 2.92
C HIS A 113 6.54 -3.97 2.48
N VAL A 114 5.72 -3.33 1.66
CA VAL A 114 5.89 -1.93 1.27
C VAL A 114 5.90 -1.01 2.49
N ARG A 115 4.96 -1.18 3.40
CA ARG A 115 4.90 -0.41 4.66
C ARG A 115 6.16 -0.64 5.51
N ASP A 116 6.60 -1.89 5.63
CA ASP A 116 7.71 -2.26 6.51
C ASP A 116 9.07 -1.83 5.95
N MET A 117 9.19 -1.58 4.64
CA MET A 117 10.40 -1.03 4.02
C MET A 117 10.76 0.37 4.57
N GLU A 118 9.79 1.15 4.99
CA GLU A 118 10.01 2.47 5.60
C GLU A 118 10.48 2.36 7.05
N TRP A 119 9.97 1.39 7.81
CA TRP A 119 10.25 1.20 9.23
C TRP A 119 11.68 0.77 9.56
N PRO A 120 12.37 -0.12 8.79
CA PRO A 120 13.73 -0.53 9.10
C PRO A 120 14.73 0.63 9.09
N PHE A 121 14.47 1.66 8.29
CA PHE A 121 15.32 2.85 8.23
C PHE A 121 15.34 3.57 9.58
N PHE A 122 14.20 3.71 10.23
CA PHE A 122 14.09 4.30 11.56
C PHE A 122 14.68 3.39 12.65
N ARG A 123 14.44 2.09 12.55
CA ARG A 123 14.99 1.11 13.52
C ARG A 123 16.51 1.03 13.50
N ASN A 124 17.15 1.24 12.34
CA ASN A 124 18.60 1.16 12.20
C ASN A 124 19.29 2.50 12.58
N ILE A 125 18.59 3.60 12.63
CA ILE A 125 19.12 4.91 13.01
C ILE A 125 18.90 5.18 14.50
N PHE A 126 17.84 4.66 15.07
CA PHE A 126 17.45 4.78 16.47
C PHE A 126 17.48 3.44 17.18
#